data_923a4edf24f7d6146090bd0ba4c0cdae
#
_entry.id   923a4edf24f7d6146090bd0ba4c0cdae
#
_cell.length_a   1.000
_cell.length_b   1.000
_cell.length_c   1.000
_cell.angle_alpha   90.00
_cell.angle_beta   90.00
_cell.angle_gamma   90.00
#
_symmetry.space_group_name_H-M   'P 1'
#
loop_
_entity.id
_entity.type
_entity.pdbx_description
1 polymer ?
#
loop_
_entity_poly.entity_id
_entity_poly.type
_entity_poly.pdbx_seq_one_letter_code
_entity_poly.pdbx_strand_id
1 'polypeptide(L)'
;MKKTIVGITVVGKDREGIVAQFTNFVFQKHGNIEKVNQNVIKGLFGMYLEVSFTSKINFKKLDSELQKLGKKIRMEVSTHSETNSEKNIAIFVTKEDHCLKEILSARRTIKGKISVIVSTEKALAPLAKKAKISFVIVTDRN
;
A
#
# COMPACT_ATOMS: atom_id res chain seq x y z
N MET A 1 -8.00 -6.33 23.21
CA MET A 1 -6.57 -6.07 22.93
C MET A 1 -6.45 -5.50 21.52
N LYS A 2 -5.63 -4.46 21.33
CA LYS A 2 -5.47 -3.82 20.01
C LYS A 2 -4.56 -4.69 19.15
N LYS A 3 -5.09 -5.28 18.08
CA LYS A 3 -4.32 -6.03 17.09
C LYS A 3 -3.46 -5.07 16.26
N THR A 4 -2.22 -5.43 15.98
CA THR A 4 -1.39 -4.74 14.98
C THR A 4 -1.53 -5.49 13.66
N ILE A 5 -1.97 -4.82 12.61
CA ILE A 5 -2.08 -5.38 11.26
C ILE A 5 -0.85 -4.98 10.44
N VAL A 6 -0.25 -5.94 9.77
CA VAL A 6 0.89 -5.75 8.88
C VAL A 6 0.58 -6.36 7.52
N GLY A 7 0.68 -5.55 6.48
CA GLY A 7 0.67 -6.02 5.11
C GLY A 7 2.08 -6.36 4.65
N ILE A 8 2.24 -7.50 3.98
CA ILE A 8 3.49 -7.99 3.42
C ILE A 8 3.25 -8.29 1.94
N THR A 9 3.97 -7.59 1.07
CA THR A 9 3.95 -7.84 -0.38
C THR A 9 5.26 -8.50 -0.79
N VAL A 10 5.17 -9.56 -1.58
CA VAL A 10 6.30 -10.34 -2.08
C VAL A 10 6.20 -10.44 -3.60
N VAL A 11 7.23 -10.05 -4.32
CA VAL A 11 7.27 -10.11 -5.80
C VAL A 11 8.62 -10.65 -6.26
N GLY A 12 8.61 -11.47 -7.30
CA GLY A 12 9.83 -11.97 -7.93
C GLY A 12 9.58 -13.10 -8.91
N LYS A 13 10.66 -13.74 -9.39
CA LYS A 13 10.53 -14.90 -10.27
C LYS A 13 9.89 -16.07 -9.54
N ASP A 14 8.89 -16.69 -10.17
CA ASP A 14 8.19 -17.84 -9.60
C ASP A 14 9.11 -19.04 -9.38
N ARG A 15 8.91 -19.73 -8.26
CA ARG A 15 9.57 -20.98 -7.90
C ARG A 15 8.90 -21.65 -6.70
N GLU A 16 9.22 -22.89 -6.48
CA GLU A 16 8.72 -23.68 -5.36
C GLU A 16 9.15 -23.11 -3.99
N GLY A 17 8.28 -23.26 -3.00
CA GLY A 17 8.55 -22.98 -1.60
C GLY A 17 8.48 -21.51 -1.17
N ILE A 18 8.15 -20.55 -2.06
CA ILE A 18 8.02 -19.13 -1.68
C ILE A 18 6.96 -18.96 -0.60
N VAL A 19 5.74 -19.45 -0.85
CA VAL A 19 4.61 -19.34 0.08
C VAL A 19 4.98 -19.97 1.42
N ALA A 20 5.52 -21.20 1.40
CA ALA A 20 5.90 -21.92 2.61
C ALA A 20 6.90 -21.14 3.48
N GLN A 21 7.89 -20.49 2.87
CA GLN A 21 8.91 -19.75 3.62
C GLN A 21 8.32 -18.49 4.30
N PHE A 22 7.46 -17.76 3.62
CA PHE A 22 6.83 -16.57 4.22
C PHE A 22 5.78 -16.94 5.26
N THR A 23 4.95 -17.96 5.02
CA THR A 23 3.95 -18.40 6.00
C THR A 23 4.62 -19.00 7.25
N ASN A 24 5.71 -19.77 7.09
CA ASN A 24 6.49 -20.25 8.22
C ASN A 24 7.15 -19.11 9.00
N PHE A 25 7.68 -18.09 8.32
CA PHE A 25 8.20 -16.91 8.98
C PHE A 25 7.13 -16.22 9.84
N VAL A 26 5.92 -16.02 9.29
CA VAL A 26 4.78 -15.43 10.01
C VAL A 26 4.42 -16.29 11.23
N PHE A 27 4.35 -17.61 11.07
CA PHE A 27 4.09 -18.55 12.16
C PHE A 27 5.13 -18.43 13.28
N GLN A 28 6.43 -18.40 12.95
CA GLN A 28 7.51 -18.25 13.94
C GLN A 28 7.47 -16.90 14.69
N LYS A 29 6.83 -15.88 14.10
CA LYS A 29 6.61 -14.57 14.74
C LYS A 29 5.28 -14.50 15.50
N HIS A 30 4.57 -15.60 15.65
CA HIS A 30 3.24 -15.67 16.27
C HIS A 30 2.21 -14.73 15.62
N GLY A 31 2.36 -14.51 14.29
CA GLY A 31 1.40 -13.79 13.47
C GLY A 31 0.27 -14.71 13.01
N ASN A 32 -0.94 -14.18 12.94
CA ASN A 32 -2.06 -14.85 12.31
C ASN A 32 -2.30 -14.25 10.92
N ILE A 33 -2.39 -15.10 9.90
CA ILE A 33 -2.66 -14.66 8.52
C ILE A 33 -4.17 -14.47 8.38
N GLU A 34 -4.58 -13.22 8.21
CA GLU A 34 -6.00 -12.83 8.04
C GLU A 34 -6.40 -12.90 6.55
N LYS A 35 -5.44 -12.62 5.65
CA LYS A 35 -5.70 -12.61 4.20
C LYS A 35 -4.47 -13.02 3.42
N VAL A 36 -4.70 -13.83 2.38
CA VAL A 36 -3.70 -14.21 1.37
C VAL A 36 -4.26 -13.94 -0.01
N ASN A 37 -3.53 -13.19 -0.82
CA ASN A 37 -3.74 -13.12 -2.26
C ASN A 37 -2.42 -13.49 -2.93
N GLN A 38 -2.45 -14.45 -3.85
CA GLN A 38 -1.27 -14.90 -4.58
C GLN A 38 -1.63 -15.15 -6.03
N ASN A 39 -0.74 -14.77 -6.92
CA ASN A 39 -0.90 -15.01 -8.35
C ASN A 39 0.47 -15.24 -9.03
N VAL A 40 0.45 -15.97 -10.13
CA VAL A 40 1.61 -16.13 -11.02
C VAL A 40 1.19 -15.74 -12.42
N ILE A 41 1.88 -14.74 -12.97
CA ILE A 41 1.61 -14.24 -14.34
C ILE A 41 2.92 -14.29 -15.13
N LYS A 42 2.95 -15.11 -16.18
CA LYS A 42 4.13 -15.28 -17.07
C LYS A 42 5.44 -15.51 -16.30
N GLY A 43 5.40 -16.34 -15.24
CA GLY A 43 6.58 -16.66 -14.42
C GLY A 43 6.96 -15.58 -13.39
N LEU A 44 6.17 -14.52 -13.28
CA LEU A 44 6.28 -13.54 -12.19
C LEU A 44 5.32 -13.92 -11.07
N PHE A 45 5.86 -14.20 -9.89
CA PHE A 45 5.13 -14.45 -8.67
C PHE A 45 4.82 -13.14 -7.96
N GLY A 46 3.58 -12.99 -7.51
CA GLY A 46 3.13 -11.93 -6.64
C GLY A 46 2.30 -12.47 -5.48
N MET A 47 2.58 -12.05 -4.26
CA MET A 47 1.81 -12.43 -3.08
C MET A 47 1.63 -11.25 -2.15
N TYR A 48 0.42 -11.11 -1.61
CA TYR A 48 0.10 -10.21 -0.52
C TYR A 48 -0.44 -10.99 0.66
N LEU A 49 0.14 -10.76 1.82
CA LEU A 49 -0.32 -11.30 3.11
C LEU A 49 -0.76 -10.14 4.00
N GLU A 50 -1.91 -10.28 4.63
CA GLU A 50 -2.33 -9.45 5.75
C GLU A 50 -2.22 -10.27 7.02
N VAL A 51 -1.39 -9.79 7.94
CA VAL A 51 -1.02 -10.53 9.15
C VAL A 51 -1.37 -9.72 10.38
N SER A 52 -2.07 -10.32 11.32
CA SER A 52 -2.37 -9.72 12.62
C SER A 52 -1.46 -10.27 13.72
N PHE A 53 -1.07 -9.38 14.62
CA PHE A 53 -0.30 -9.71 15.82
C PHE A 53 -1.09 -9.24 17.05
N THR A 54 -1.25 -10.11 18.02
CA THR A 54 -1.91 -9.80 19.30
C THR A 54 -0.95 -9.21 20.32
N SER A 55 0.35 -9.50 20.19
CA SER A 55 1.43 -8.94 21.00
C SER A 55 2.02 -7.68 20.36
N LYS A 56 2.64 -6.85 21.19
CA LYS A 56 3.38 -5.67 20.70
C LYS A 56 4.59 -6.15 19.88
N ILE A 57 4.61 -5.79 18.61
CA ILE A 57 5.72 -6.10 17.71
C ILE A 57 6.61 -4.88 17.47
N ASN A 58 7.90 -5.12 17.28
CA ASN A 58 8.82 -4.11 16.75
C ASN A 58 8.78 -4.18 15.23
N PHE A 59 7.99 -3.28 14.60
CA PHE A 59 7.79 -3.25 13.15
C PHE A 59 9.11 -3.12 12.37
N LYS A 60 10.05 -2.27 12.82
CA LYS A 60 11.35 -2.10 12.15
C LYS A 60 12.18 -3.39 12.14
N LYS A 61 12.15 -4.15 13.23
CA LYS A 61 12.82 -5.45 13.31
C LYS A 61 12.16 -6.47 12.41
N LEU A 62 10.83 -6.55 12.43
CA LEU A 62 10.04 -7.44 11.58
C LEU A 62 10.32 -7.17 10.09
N ASP A 63 10.27 -5.90 9.68
CA ASP A 63 10.58 -5.48 8.31
C ASP A 63 12.00 -5.89 7.91
N SER A 64 13.00 -5.58 8.73
CA SER A 64 14.40 -5.95 8.46
C SER A 64 14.59 -7.47 8.27
N GLU A 65 13.92 -8.28 9.08
CA GLU A 65 13.99 -9.75 8.97
C GLU A 65 13.28 -10.26 7.71
N LEU A 66 12.15 -9.67 7.33
CA LEU A 66 11.44 -9.97 6.07
C LEU A 66 12.27 -9.59 4.85
N GLN A 67 12.95 -8.43 4.88
CA GLN A 67 13.87 -8.02 3.82
C GLN A 67 15.03 -9.00 3.68
N LYS A 68 15.60 -9.51 4.79
CA LYS A 68 16.65 -10.53 4.78
C LYS A 68 16.15 -11.85 4.18
N LEU A 69 14.94 -12.28 4.55
CA LEU A 69 14.31 -13.46 3.96
C LEU A 69 14.14 -13.28 2.46
N GLY A 70 13.58 -12.15 2.03
CA GLY A 70 13.40 -11.82 0.61
C GLY A 70 14.72 -11.89 -0.16
N LYS A 71 15.77 -11.23 0.33
CA LYS A 71 17.10 -11.28 -0.29
C LYS A 71 17.65 -12.70 -0.42
N LYS A 72 17.55 -13.51 0.65
CA LYS A 72 17.99 -14.92 0.65
C LYS A 72 17.33 -15.72 -0.46
N ILE A 73 16.07 -15.44 -0.73
CA ILE A 73 15.29 -16.18 -1.72
C ILE A 73 15.04 -15.37 -3.00
N ARG A 74 15.80 -14.32 -3.25
CA ARG A 74 15.74 -13.47 -4.45
C ARG A 74 14.32 -12.97 -4.76
N MET A 75 13.61 -12.54 -3.72
CA MET A 75 12.30 -11.91 -3.79
C MET A 75 12.39 -10.47 -3.29
N GLU A 76 11.69 -9.57 -3.96
CA GLU A 76 11.44 -8.24 -3.44
C GLU A 76 10.32 -8.29 -2.41
N VAL A 77 10.56 -7.67 -1.26
CA VAL A 77 9.60 -7.63 -0.16
C VAL A 77 9.32 -6.18 0.20
N SER A 78 8.06 -5.83 0.35
CA SER A 78 7.67 -4.55 0.97
C SER A 78 6.68 -4.81 2.09
N THR A 79 6.78 -4.04 3.17
CA THR A 79 5.89 -4.15 4.32
C THR A 79 5.25 -2.81 4.64
N HIS A 80 4.03 -2.86 5.15
CA HIS A 80 3.38 -1.70 5.71
C HIS A 80 2.62 -2.11 6.98
N SER A 81 2.57 -1.22 7.96
CA SER A 81 1.80 -1.43 9.18
C SER A 81 0.56 -0.55 9.15
N GLU A 82 -0.60 -1.14 9.35
CA GLU A 82 -1.81 -0.38 9.67
C GLU A 82 -1.74 0.15 11.10
N THR A 83 -0.77 1.01 11.34
CA THR A 83 -0.88 1.91 12.49
C THR A 83 -1.92 2.96 12.13
N ASN A 84 -2.62 3.51 13.14
CA ASN A 84 -3.60 4.60 13.00
C ASN A 84 -2.97 5.92 12.43
N SER A 85 -1.99 5.84 11.55
CA SER A 85 -1.50 6.99 10.81
C SER A 85 -2.51 7.27 9.69
N GLU A 86 -3.01 8.48 9.69
CA GLU A 86 -3.89 8.99 8.64
C GLU A 86 -3.24 8.75 7.27
N LYS A 87 -3.88 7.96 6.41
CA LYS A 87 -3.35 7.64 5.08
C LYS A 87 -3.33 8.91 4.23
N ASN A 88 -2.20 9.20 3.60
CA ASN A 88 -2.13 10.24 2.59
C ASN A 88 -2.66 9.70 1.26
N ILE A 89 -3.58 10.44 0.65
CA ILE A 89 -4.26 10.07 -0.59
C ILE A 89 -3.84 11.05 -1.68
N ALA A 90 -3.37 10.53 -2.81
CA ALA A 90 -3.20 11.28 -4.04
C ALA A 90 -4.37 10.97 -4.98
N ILE A 91 -4.96 12.00 -5.58
CA ILE A 91 -6.05 11.87 -6.55
C ILE A 91 -5.49 12.20 -7.93
N PHE A 92 -5.59 11.26 -8.86
CA PHE A 92 -5.24 11.46 -10.26
C PHE A 92 -6.52 11.68 -11.06
N VAL A 93 -6.60 12.81 -11.73
CA VAL A 93 -7.76 13.21 -12.54
C VAL A 93 -7.32 13.77 -13.90
N THR A 94 -8.18 13.63 -14.90
CA THR A 94 -8.00 14.22 -16.24
C THR A 94 -8.98 15.38 -16.46
N LYS A 95 -9.67 15.41 -17.58
CA LYS A 95 -10.52 16.56 -17.99
C LYS A 95 -11.78 16.76 -17.15
N GLU A 96 -12.40 15.65 -16.73
CA GLU A 96 -13.72 15.67 -16.10
C GLU A 96 -13.63 16.08 -14.63
N ASP A 97 -14.33 17.13 -14.26
CA ASP A 97 -14.31 17.69 -12.91
C ASP A 97 -15.32 17.06 -11.94
N HIS A 98 -16.34 16.37 -12.48
CA HIS A 98 -17.43 15.83 -11.67
C HIS A 98 -16.96 14.79 -10.65
N CYS A 99 -16.05 13.87 -11.04
CA CYS A 99 -15.49 12.88 -10.10
C CYS A 99 -14.69 13.57 -8.99
N LEU A 100 -13.88 14.58 -9.34
CA LEU A 100 -13.12 15.34 -8.35
C LEU A 100 -14.03 16.10 -7.38
N LYS A 101 -15.08 16.75 -7.90
CA LYS A 101 -16.08 17.45 -7.09
C LYS A 101 -16.75 16.52 -6.10
N GLU A 102 -17.14 15.31 -6.55
CA GLU A 102 -17.79 14.29 -5.70
C GLU A 102 -16.85 13.82 -4.60
N ILE A 103 -15.61 13.47 -4.93
CA ILE A 103 -14.59 13.04 -3.95
C ILE A 103 -14.33 14.16 -2.92
N LEU A 104 -14.22 15.41 -3.38
CA LEU A 104 -13.98 16.54 -2.49
C LEU A 104 -15.18 16.86 -1.59
N SER A 105 -16.41 16.65 -2.06
CA SER A 105 -17.62 16.79 -1.24
C SER A 105 -17.71 15.69 -0.16
N ALA A 106 -17.37 14.48 -0.52
CA ALA A 106 -17.36 13.31 0.38
C ALA A 106 -16.08 13.18 1.24
N ARG A 107 -15.14 14.14 1.18
CA ARG A 107 -13.82 14.02 1.83
C ARG A 107 -13.85 13.70 3.33
N ARG A 108 -14.93 14.08 4.02
CA ARG A 108 -15.09 13.81 5.47
C ARG A 108 -15.38 12.35 5.79
N THR A 109 -15.89 11.59 4.82
CA THR A 109 -16.19 10.16 4.98
C THR A 109 -15.01 9.27 4.57
N ILE A 110 -14.01 9.85 3.88
CA ILE A 110 -12.81 9.14 3.42
C ILE A 110 -11.86 8.96 4.60
N LYS A 111 -11.48 7.70 4.88
CA LYS A 111 -10.49 7.39 5.91
C LYS A 111 -9.07 7.70 5.42
N GLY A 112 -8.68 9.00 5.48
CA GLY A 112 -7.37 9.46 5.07
C GLY A 112 -7.39 10.94 4.69
N LYS A 113 -6.20 11.53 4.57
CA LYS A 113 -5.99 12.91 4.17
C LYS A 113 -5.71 13.00 2.68
N ILE A 114 -6.53 13.70 1.93
CA ILE A 114 -6.23 14.03 0.53
C ILE A 114 -5.10 15.07 0.55
N SER A 115 -3.90 14.66 0.15
CA SER A 115 -2.68 15.45 0.25
C SER A 115 -2.32 16.15 -1.06
N VAL A 116 -2.69 15.55 -2.20
CA VAL A 116 -2.35 16.10 -3.51
C VAL A 116 -3.38 15.69 -4.57
N ILE A 117 -3.63 16.60 -5.49
CA ILE A 117 -4.39 16.34 -6.72
C ILE A 117 -3.40 16.48 -7.88
N VAL A 118 -3.33 15.47 -8.73
CA VAL A 118 -2.45 15.40 -9.90
C VAL A 118 -3.32 15.40 -11.16
N SER A 119 -3.02 16.26 -12.11
CA SER A 119 -3.80 16.36 -13.35
C SER A 119 -2.94 16.81 -14.52
N THR A 120 -3.37 16.48 -15.73
CA THR A 120 -2.87 17.06 -16.97
C THR A 120 -3.55 18.39 -17.31
N GLU A 121 -4.66 18.73 -16.64
CA GLU A 121 -5.52 19.88 -16.96
C GLU A 121 -5.43 20.97 -15.90
N LYS A 122 -4.94 22.14 -16.28
CA LYS A 122 -4.87 23.32 -15.40
C LYS A 122 -6.24 23.82 -14.92
N ALA A 123 -7.29 23.54 -15.69
CA ALA A 123 -8.66 23.98 -15.37
C ALA A 123 -9.17 23.45 -14.02
N LEU A 124 -8.59 22.37 -13.50
CA LEU A 124 -8.97 21.78 -12.21
C LEU A 124 -8.27 22.41 -10.99
N ALA A 125 -7.26 23.26 -11.21
CA ALA A 125 -6.52 23.92 -10.13
C ALA A 125 -7.41 24.77 -9.18
N PRO A 126 -8.44 25.51 -9.65
CA PRO A 126 -9.33 26.25 -8.76
C PRO A 126 -10.06 25.38 -7.74
N LEU A 127 -10.44 24.13 -8.12
CA LEU A 127 -11.09 23.18 -7.21
C LEU A 127 -10.14 22.76 -6.09
N ALA A 128 -8.90 22.43 -6.43
CA ALA A 128 -7.86 22.09 -5.46
C ALA A 128 -7.57 23.26 -4.50
N LYS A 129 -7.45 24.48 -5.03
CA LYS A 129 -7.25 25.72 -4.26
C LYS A 129 -8.39 25.97 -3.27
N LYS A 130 -9.64 25.84 -3.72
CA LYS A 130 -10.85 25.97 -2.86
C LYS A 130 -10.84 24.91 -1.74
N ALA A 131 -10.37 23.69 -2.04
CA ALA A 131 -10.26 22.62 -1.06
C ALA A 131 -9.02 22.73 -0.15
N LYS A 132 -8.09 23.67 -0.42
CA LYS A 132 -6.79 23.83 0.25
C LYS A 132 -5.91 22.59 0.13
N ILE A 133 -5.88 21.97 -1.05
CA ILE A 133 -5.10 20.78 -1.37
C ILE A 133 -4.05 21.16 -2.41
N SER A 134 -2.84 20.59 -2.28
CA SER A 134 -1.76 20.76 -3.25
C SER A 134 -2.19 20.27 -4.64
N PHE A 135 -1.83 21.01 -5.68
CA PHE A 135 -2.16 20.69 -7.07
C PHE A 135 -0.88 20.55 -7.89
N VAL A 136 -0.74 19.46 -8.61
CA VAL A 136 0.43 19.17 -9.46
C VAL A 136 -0.06 18.96 -10.89
N ILE A 137 0.56 19.67 -11.82
CA ILE A 137 0.39 19.47 -13.27
C ILE A 137 1.45 18.49 -13.75
N VAL A 138 1.02 17.45 -14.43
CA VAL A 138 1.89 16.54 -15.16
C VAL A 138 1.71 16.82 -16.65
N THR A 139 2.80 17.22 -17.32
CA THR A 139 2.83 17.36 -18.77
C THR A 139 3.56 16.18 -19.36
N ASP A 140 2.99 15.57 -20.42
CA ASP A 140 3.73 14.59 -21.20
C ASP A 140 5.00 15.25 -21.74
N ARG A 141 6.16 14.73 -21.36
CA ARG A 141 7.40 15.01 -22.06
C ARG A 141 7.43 14.08 -23.26
N ASN A 142 7.16 14.62 -24.44
CA ASN A 142 7.55 13.98 -25.71
C ASN A 142 9.07 13.84 -25.76
#